data_345d8122c6baeaad8e83bbef140b0108
#
_entry.id   345d8122c6baeaad8e83bbef140b0108
#
_cell.length_a   1.000
_cell.length_b   1.000
_cell.length_c   1.000
_cell.angle_alpha   90.00
_cell.angle_beta   90.00
_cell.angle_gamma   90.00
#
_symmetry.space_group_name_H-M   'P 1'
#
loop_
_entity.id
_entity.type
_entity.pdbx_description
1 polymer ?
#
loop_
_entity_poly.entity_id
_entity_poly.type
_entity_poly.pdbx_seq_one_letter_code
_entity_poly.pdbx_strand_id
1 'polypeptide(L)'
;TRLVGSEMCIRDSYDAAGKLVEPVKPKDAPYDGVLEKPLRITGMKDFKTSLLGIYSKPRLWSAEEPNLYTLVLTLKRDGKTEEMVSSRVGFRNVVIKDSVFLVNGQPVKVKGVNRHESHPETGHYVTPEQMEEEVRMMKRANINHVRCSHYPADPYFYYLCDKYGIYVQDEANIESHGYYYGKESLSHPIEWMPAHVDRIMAMVERNKNHPCVIMWSLGNEAGPGQNFRSAEKMVKARDMSRPTHYERNNDIVDLGSNQYPSVDWTRSMAGNKDFPKPYYISEYAHNMMNAMGNLADYWEAIESSDRIMGGAIWDWVDQGLYKTLPNGEKMLCYGGDFNDHPNSGQFVFNGTILSDCTPEPGYFEVKHVYQNISTSLTDDGRISIFNKNFFTDLSPYDITWTLTENGNAVAEGRLDTPPAGPREKIVVPIPDIPQLKNRKPGVEYALRISYKLKKDRGWAKKGYELAFDQLQLPVQGDLPVFKAPAGKVSLSTDKHTVSGKDFSVQFDAATGELAQFTVNGKPLFKTPMAVNALRAASSNEPGVMAKSMACLLYTSPSPRDA
;
A
#
# COMPACT_ATOMS: atom_id res chain seq x y z
N THR A 1 32.98 17.33 -27.60
CA THR A 1 33.07 17.45 -29.08
C THR A 1 32.83 18.90 -29.47
N ARG A 2 33.77 19.50 -30.19
CA ARG A 2 33.67 20.90 -30.69
C ARG A 2 32.75 20.89 -31.92
N LEU A 3 31.49 21.33 -31.75
CA LEU A 3 30.52 21.43 -32.82
C LEU A 3 30.67 22.79 -33.52
N VAL A 4 31.06 22.78 -34.78
CA VAL A 4 31.11 23.97 -35.64
C VAL A 4 30.43 23.59 -36.95
N GLY A 5 29.24 24.15 -37.23
CA GLY A 5 28.43 23.87 -38.39
C GLY A 5 26.96 24.24 -38.22
N SER A 6 26.14 24.05 -39.24
CA SER A 6 24.69 24.16 -39.14
C SER A 6 24.14 22.89 -38.48
N GLU A 7 23.69 23.00 -37.25
CA GLU A 7 23.16 21.89 -36.47
C GLU A 7 21.64 21.99 -36.38
N MET A 8 20.96 20.83 -36.34
CA MET A 8 19.52 20.74 -36.28
C MET A 8 19.12 19.74 -35.22
N CYS A 9 18.22 20.14 -34.32
CA CYS A 9 17.63 19.27 -33.34
C CYS A 9 16.21 18.89 -33.78
N ILE A 10 15.94 17.58 -33.87
CA ILE A 10 14.66 17.04 -34.29
C ILE A 10 14.05 16.28 -33.08
N ARG A 11 12.75 16.45 -32.90
CA ARG A 11 11.99 15.77 -31.84
C ARG A 11 10.83 14.99 -32.43
N ASP A 12 10.84 13.69 -32.26
CA ASP A 12 9.74 12.80 -32.65
C ASP A 12 9.11 12.15 -31.41
N SER A 13 7.81 11.87 -31.45
CA SER A 13 7.10 11.17 -30.39
C SER A 13 6.32 10.00 -30.97
N TYR A 14 6.42 8.83 -30.35
CA TYR A 14 5.76 7.60 -30.78
C TYR A 14 4.87 7.06 -29.67
N ASP A 15 3.69 6.52 -30.02
CA ASP A 15 2.83 5.83 -29.09
C ASP A 15 3.37 4.43 -28.70
N ALA A 16 2.66 3.72 -27.84
CA ALA A 16 3.05 2.38 -27.39
C ALA A 16 3.09 1.33 -28.52
N ALA A 17 2.43 1.58 -29.65
CA ALA A 17 2.46 0.72 -30.84
C ALA A 17 3.57 1.11 -31.82
N GLY A 18 4.39 2.12 -31.48
CA GLY A 18 5.46 2.64 -32.34
C GLY A 18 4.96 3.55 -33.47
N LYS A 19 3.71 4.02 -33.40
CA LYS A 19 3.15 4.93 -34.39
C LYS A 19 3.56 6.37 -34.04
N LEU A 20 4.05 7.11 -35.05
CA LEU A 20 4.37 8.54 -34.91
C LEU A 20 3.11 9.33 -34.47
N VAL A 21 3.26 10.11 -33.42
CA VAL A 21 2.24 11.03 -32.92
C VAL A 21 2.68 12.45 -33.24
N GLU A 22 1.98 13.08 -34.18
CA GLU A 22 2.29 14.42 -34.59
C GLU A 22 1.72 15.46 -33.61
N PRO A 23 2.47 16.55 -33.32
CA PRO A 23 1.96 17.65 -32.55
C PRO A 23 0.90 18.42 -33.36
N VAL A 24 -0.05 19.04 -32.66
CA VAL A 24 -1.03 19.93 -33.29
C VAL A 24 -0.52 21.36 -33.31
N LYS A 25 -0.88 22.08 -34.37
CA LYS A 25 -0.66 23.52 -34.49
C LYS A 25 -1.93 24.25 -34.00
N PRO A 26 -1.93 24.86 -32.82
CA PRO A 26 -3.04 25.69 -32.38
C PRO A 26 -3.15 26.94 -33.26
N LYS A 27 -4.37 27.40 -33.55
CA LYS A 27 -4.62 28.55 -34.45
C LYS A 27 -3.91 29.85 -34.05
N ASP A 28 -3.68 30.05 -32.75
CA ASP A 28 -3.18 31.30 -32.18
C ASP A 28 -1.88 31.12 -31.36
N ALA A 29 -1.16 30.00 -31.51
CA ALA A 29 0.08 29.79 -30.79
C ALA A 29 1.28 30.40 -31.55
N PRO A 30 2.25 30.97 -30.84
CA PRO A 30 3.51 31.44 -31.43
C PRO A 30 4.40 30.28 -31.90
N TYR A 31 3.84 29.14 -32.11
CA TYR A 31 4.48 27.85 -32.38
C TYR A 31 3.99 27.35 -33.75
N ASP A 32 4.91 27.06 -34.63
CA ASP A 32 4.62 26.68 -36.03
C ASP A 32 4.30 25.20 -36.25
N GLY A 33 4.38 24.39 -35.20
CA GLY A 33 4.19 22.93 -35.25
C GLY A 33 5.41 22.15 -35.68
N VAL A 34 6.52 22.84 -35.98
CA VAL A 34 7.79 22.22 -36.39
C VAL A 34 8.57 21.81 -35.15
N LEU A 35 8.95 20.53 -35.08
CA LEU A 35 9.79 19.98 -34.02
C LEU A 35 11.28 19.97 -34.41
N GLU A 36 11.65 20.76 -35.39
CA GLU A 36 13.03 20.97 -35.84
C GLU A 36 13.48 22.37 -35.47
N LYS A 37 14.65 22.47 -34.87
CA LYS A 37 15.23 23.77 -34.49
C LYS A 37 16.67 23.82 -34.94
N PRO A 38 17.01 24.78 -35.85
CA PRO A 38 18.40 25.01 -36.21
C PRO A 38 19.14 25.58 -35.00
N LEU A 39 20.30 25.02 -34.72
CA LEU A 39 21.16 25.43 -33.62
C LEU A 39 22.42 26.06 -34.20
N ARG A 40 22.81 27.22 -33.68
CA ARG A 40 24.11 27.83 -33.96
C ARG A 40 24.92 27.86 -32.69
N ILE A 41 25.83 26.91 -32.54
CA ILE A 41 26.69 26.79 -31.37
C ILE A 41 28.00 27.50 -31.63
N THR A 42 28.24 28.61 -30.92
CA THR A 42 29.48 29.40 -31.02
C THR A 42 30.20 29.36 -29.68
N GLY A 43 31.41 28.81 -29.67
CA GLY A 43 32.24 28.74 -28.46
C GLY A 43 32.27 27.38 -27.76
N MET A 44 32.96 27.33 -26.62
CA MET A 44 33.19 26.09 -25.83
C MET A 44 32.32 26.00 -24.56
N LYS A 45 31.18 26.68 -24.52
CA LYS A 45 30.26 26.65 -23.38
C LYS A 45 29.06 25.76 -23.65
N ASP A 46 28.45 25.23 -22.57
CA ASP A 46 27.18 24.51 -22.63
C ASP A 46 26.12 25.34 -23.36
N PHE A 47 25.46 24.72 -24.34
CA PHE A 47 24.35 25.32 -25.06
C PHE A 47 23.04 24.69 -24.59
N LYS A 48 22.09 25.54 -24.15
CA LYS A 48 20.76 25.10 -23.73
C LYS A 48 19.71 25.58 -24.70
N THR A 49 18.82 24.69 -25.12
CA THR A 49 17.70 25.02 -25.97
C THR A 49 16.44 24.29 -25.52
N SER A 50 15.29 24.73 -26.00
CA SER A 50 14.01 24.08 -25.75
C SER A 50 13.25 23.85 -27.04
N LEU A 51 12.58 22.73 -27.15
CA LEU A 51 11.60 22.36 -28.17
C LEU A 51 10.24 22.20 -27.51
N LEU A 52 9.22 22.88 -28.03
CA LEU A 52 7.86 22.79 -27.52
C LEU A 52 7.00 22.04 -28.55
N GLY A 53 6.29 21.01 -28.08
CA GLY A 53 5.28 20.31 -28.87
C GLY A 53 3.96 20.25 -28.10
N ILE A 54 2.86 20.52 -28.78
CA ILE A 54 1.50 20.44 -28.22
C ILE A 54 0.80 19.27 -28.90
N TYR A 55 0.22 18.38 -28.07
CA TYR A 55 -0.46 17.18 -28.54
C TYR A 55 -1.95 17.24 -28.17
N SER A 56 -2.83 16.92 -29.12
CA SER A 56 -4.26 16.92 -28.90
C SER A 56 -4.72 15.58 -28.32
N LYS A 57 -5.42 15.62 -27.18
CA LYS A 57 -6.06 14.47 -26.54
C LYS A 57 -5.14 13.22 -26.44
N PRO A 58 -3.92 13.35 -25.90
CA PRO A 58 -3.09 12.18 -25.69
C PRO A 58 -3.77 11.23 -24.69
N ARG A 59 -3.50 9.93 -24.80
CA ARG A 59 -3.87 9.00 -23.76
C ARG A 59 -3.08 9.31 -22.49
N LEU A 60 -3.79 9.60 -21.40
CA LEU A 60 -3.16 10.03 -20.17
C LEU A 60 -2.53 8.84 -19.44
N TRP A 61 -1.47 9.10 -18.71
CA TRP A 61 -0.83 8.15 -17.82
C TRP A 61 -1.48 8.21 -16.43
N SER A 62 -1.82 7.05 -15.87
CA SER A 62 -2.24 6.87 -14.48
C SER A 62 -1.78 5.51 -13.95
N ALA A 63 -1.91 5.24 -12.64
CA ALA A 63 -1.59 3.92 -12.08
C ALA A 63 -2.53 2.81 -12.60
N GLU A 64 -3.73 3.15 -13.07
CA GLU A 64 -4.67 2.21 -13.68
C GLU A 64 -4.40 2.02 -15.18
N GLU A 65 -4.04 3.09 -15.88
CA GLU A 65 -3.73 3.12 -17.31
C GLU A 65 -2.36 3.77 -17.55
N PRO A 66 -1.25 3.03 -17.45
CA PRO A 66 0.10 3.57 -17.59
C PRO A 66 0.49 3.76 -19.07
N ASN A 67 -0.21 4.68 -19.76
CA ASN A 67 0.03 4.98 -21.16
C ASN A 67 1.31 5.78 -21.33
N LEU A 68 2.31 5.20 -22.00
CA LEU A 68 3.60 5.81 -22.25
C LEU A 68 3.81 6.06 -23.75
N TYR A 69 4.53 7.13 -24.05
CA TYR A 69 5.03 7.48 -25.36
C TYR A 69 6.54 7.43 -25.35
N THR A 70 7.14 7.25 -26.51
CA THR A 70 8.60 7.34 -26.69
C THR A 70 8.93 8.67 -27.36
N LEU A 71 9.67 9.50 -26.65
CA LEU A 71 10.28 10.71 -27.18
C LEU A 71 11.66 10.38 -27.74
N VAL A 72 11.92 10.79 -28.98
CA VAL A 72 13.25 10.66 -29.62
C VAL A 72 13.78 12.06 -29.95
N LEU A 73 14.97 12.37 -29.48
CA LEU A 73 15.70 13.58 -29.80
C LEU A 73 16.87 13.19 -30.71
N THR A 74 16.97 13.82 -31.88
CA THR A 74 18.01 13.56 -32.85
C THR A 74 18.82 14.85 -33.10
N LEU A 75 20.11 14.78 -32.86
CA LEU A 75 21.06 15.86 -33.22
C LEU A 75 21.65 15.56 -34.58
N LYS A 76 21.55 16.51 -35.48
CA LYS A 76 22.15 16.42 -36.84
C LYS A 76 23.14 17.53 -37.07
N ARG A 77 24.22 17.21 -37.79
CA ARG A 77 25.19 18.16 -38.34
C ARG A 77 25.31 17.93 -39.84
N ASP A 78 25.17 18.97 -40.61
CA ASP A 78 25.26 18.92 -42.09
C ASP A 78 24.38 17.80 -42.70
N GLY A 79 23.16 17.62 -42.11
CA GLY A 79 22.19 16.62 -42.54
C GLY A 79 22.47 15.18 -42.03
N LYS A 80 23.61 14.93 -41.39
CA LYS A 80 23.96 13.62 -40.83
C LYS A 80 23.59 13.53 -39.33
N THR A 81 23.02 12.40 -38.91
CA THR A 81 22.76 12.14 -37.51
C THR A 81 24.07 11.96 -36.74
N GLU A 82 24.28 12.80 -35.74
CA GLU A 82 25.41 12.72 -34.80
C GLU A 82 25.05 11.93 -33.55
N GLU A 83 23.84 12.18 -33.01
CA GLU A 83 23.38 11.54 -31.77
C GLU A 83 21.86 11.36 -31.78
N MET A 84 21.38 10.28 -31.18
CA MET A 84 19.98 10.06 -30.90
C MET A 84 19.81 9.66 -29.43
N VAL A 85 18.90 10.34 -28.74
CA VAL A 85 18.53 10.05 -27.36
C VAL A 85 17.05 9.77 -27.30
N SER A 86 16.65 8.68 -26.63
CA SER A 86 15.24 8.36 -26.42
C SER A 86 14.88 8.37 -24.95
N SER A 87 13.65 8.76 -24.66
CA SER A 87 13.08 8.72 -23.30
C SER A 87 11.61 8.34 -23.37
N ARG A 88 11.12 7.62 -22.35
CA ARG A 88 9.69 7.41 -22.19
C ARG A 88 9.06 8.59 -21.49
N VAL A 89 7.90 9.00 -21.95
CA VAL A 89 7.13 10.12 -21.40
C VAL A 89 5.68 9.73 -21.22
N GLY A 90 5.05 10.20 -20.15
CA GLY A 90 3.62 10.03 -19.88
C GLY A 90 2.95 11.38 -19.69
N PHE A 91 1.81 11.57 -20.35
CA PHE A 91 1.02 12.79 -20.19
C PHE A 91 0.10 12.63 -18.98
N ARG A 92 0.23 13.49 -18.00
CA ARG A 92 -0.64 13.54 -16.81
C ARG A 92 -0.70 14.95 -16.25
N ASN A 93 -1.73 15.20 -15.46
CA ASN A 93 -1.88 16.42 -14.68
C ASN A 93 -1.98 16.06 -13.20
N VAL A 94 -1.25 16.77 -12.33
CA VAL A 94 -1.35 16.67 -10.87
C VAL A 94 -1.64 18.05 -10.34
N VAL A 95 -2.75 18.22 -9.63
CA VAL A 95 -3.16 19.52 -9.07
C VAL A 95 -3.81 19.32 -7.70
N ILE A 96 -3.71 20.34 -6.87
CA ILE A 96 -4.52 20.48 -5.64
C ILE A 96 -5.60 21.52 -5.93
N LYS A 97 -6.85 21.12 -5.73
CA LYS A 97 -8.01 22.00 -5.88
C LYS A 97 -8.98 21.78 -4.72
N ASP A 98 -9.41 22.85 -4.08
CA ASP A 98 -10.37 22.80 -2.96
C ASP A 98 -9.94 21.84 -1.82
N SER A 99 -8.63 21.84 -1.51
CA SER A 99 -7.97 20.93 -0.57
C SER A 99 -8.10 19.44 -0.91
N VAL A 100 -8.27 19.11 -2.20
CA VAL A 100 -8.29 17.75 -2.73
C VAL A 100 -7.13 17.56 -3.71
N PHE A 101 -6.42 16.45 -3.58
CA PHE A 101 -5.36 16.04 -4.50
C PHE A 101 -5.96 15.33 -5.71
N LEU A 102 -5.66 15.82 -6.90
CA LEU A 102 -6.22 15.30 -8.15
C LEU A 102 -5.11 14.83 -9.10
N VAL A 103 -5.30 13.65 -9.69
CA VAL A 103 -4.54 13.17 -10.84
C VAL A 103 -5.49 13.09 -12.03
N ASN A 104 -5.16 13.75 -13.13
CA ASN A 104 -6.00 13.82 -14.33
C ASN A 104 -7.46 14.24 -14.03
N GLY A 105 -7.64 15.13 -13.04
CA GLY A 105 -8.93 15.64 -12.61
C GLY A 105 -9.74 14.71 -11.69
N GLN A 106 -9.20 13.55 -11.28
CA GLN A 106 -9.86 12.61 -10.39
C GLN A 106 -9.23 12.64 -8.98
N PRO A 107 -10.05 12.55 -7.89
CA PRO A 107 -9.57 12.51 -6.51
C PRO A 107 -9.03 11.11 -6.15
N VAL A 108 -7.92 10.72 -6.77
CA VAL A 108 -7.36 9.37 -6.60
C VAL A 108 -6.98 9.08 -5.15
N LYS A 109 -7.15 7.81 -4.74
CA LYS A 109 -6.65 7.31 -3.47
C LYS A 109 -5.29 6.64 -3.66
N VAL A 110 -4.27 7.11 -2.93
CA VAL A 110 -2.94 6.49 -2.94
C VAL A 110 -2.89 5.37 -1.90
N LYS A 111 -2.89 4.14 -2.40
CA LYS A 111 -2.85 2.88 -1.66
C LYS A 111 -1.41 2.43 -1.59
N GLY A 112 -0.68 2.96 -0.61
CA GLY A 112 0.77 2.97 -0.62
C GLY A 112 1.44 2.07 0.39
N VAL A 113 2.73 1.87 0.12
CA VAL A 113 3.71 1.28 1.02
C VAL A 113 4.97 2.13 1.01
N ASN A 114 5.70 2.16 2.13
CA ASN A 114 7.06 2.66 2.20
C ASN A 114 8.01 1.57 1.70
N ARG A 115 9.05 1.93 0.94
CA ARG A 115 9.98 0.96 0.41
C ARG A 115 11.42 1.38 0.65
N HIS A 116 12.15 0.53 1.38
CA HIS A 116 13.61 0.53 1.41
C HIS A 116 14.18 -0.29 0.24
N GLU A 117 15.37 0.05 -0.22
CA GLU A 117 16.14 -0.83 -1.09
C GLU A 117 16.86 -1.85 -0.23
N SER A 118 16.38 -3.09 -0.23
CA SER A 118 16.92 -4.18 0.56
C SER A 118 16.88 -5.50 -0.20
N HIS A 119 17.98 -6.24 -0.11
CA HIS A 119 18.12 -7.58 -0.67
C HIS A 119 18.85 -8.47 0.36
N PRO A 120 18.39 -9.70 0.61
CA PRO A 120 18.88 -10.50 1.73
C PRO A 120 20.34 -10.94 1.61
N GLU A 121 20.93 -10.91 0.40
CA GLU A 121 22.33 -11.27 0.18
C GLU A 121 23.25 -10.06 -0.06
N THR A 122 22.73 -9.00 -0.67
CA THR A 122 23.55 -7.86 -1.16
C THR A 122 23.28 -6.55 -0.42
N GLY A 123 22.39 -6.56 0.60
CA GLY A 123 22.07 -5.39 1.40
C GLY A 123 21.32 -4.34 0.58
N HIS A 124 21.85 -3.12 0.49
CA HIS A 124 21.20 -2.01 -0.24
C HIS A 124 21.31 -2.09 -1.77
N TYR A 125 21.97 -3.07 -2.31
CA TYR A 125 21.95 -3.34 -3.76
C TYR A 125 20.84 -4.32 -4.08
N VAL A 126 19.77 -3.85 -4.71
CA VAL A 126 18.64 -4.67 -5.18
C VAL A 126 18.86 -5.01 -6.65
N THR A 127 18.70 -6.28 -7.02
CA THR A 127 18.84 -6.69 -8.42
C THR A 127 17.67 -6.20 -9.26
N PRO A 128 17.85 -5.97 -10.58
CA PRO A 128 16.76 -5.61 -11.48
C PRO A 128 15.60 -6.61 -11.45
N GLU A 129 15.89 -7.89 -11.34
CA GLU A 129 14.92 -8.98 -11.28
C GLU A 129 14.05 -8.89 -10.02
N GLN A 130 14.67 -8.63 -8.86
CA GLN A 130 13.94 -8.44 -7.61
C GLN A 130 13.09 -7.17 -7.65
N MET A 131 13.65 -6.04 -8.13
CA MET A 131 12.87 -4.80 -8.29
C MET A 131 11.62 -5.01 -9.14
N GLU A 132 11.76 -5.72 -10.28
CA GLU A 132 10.61 -6.00 -11.15
C GLU A 132 9.60 -6.94 -10.47
N GLU A 133 10.05 -7.94 -9.72
CA GLU A 133 9.14 -8.82 -8.97
C GLU A 133 8.42 -8.07 -7.85
N GLU A 134 9.11 -7.21 -7.09
CA GLU A 134 8.48 -6.37 -6.07
C GLU A 134 7.35 -5.50 -6.68
N VAL A 135 7.61 -4.82 -7.79
CA VAL A 135 6.59 -3.99 -8.47
C VAL A 135 5.42 -4.84 -8.97
N ARG A 136 5.67 -6.04 -9.48
CA ARG A 136 4.61 -7.00 -9.86
C ARG A 136 3.79 -7.46 -8.66
N MET A 137 4.44 -7.73 -7.53
CA MET A 137 3.77 -8.10 -6.27
C MET A 137 2.91 -6.96 -5.75
N MET A 138 3.39 -5.72 -5.80
CA MET A 138 2.61 -4.53 -5.46
C MET A 138 1.32 -4.45 -6.29
N LYS A 139 1.41 -4.62 -7.62
CA LYS A 139 0.23 -4.64 -8.51
C LYS A 139 -0.73 -5.77 -8.16
N ARG A 140 -0.20 -6.96 -7.81
CA ARG A 140 -1.01 -8.12 -7.38
C ARG A 140 -1.70 -7.91 -6.03
N ALA A 141 -1.14 -7.03 -5.19
CA ALA A 141 -1.73 -6.65 -3.91
C ALA A 141 -2.57 -5.36 -3.96
N ASN A 142 -2.98 -4.89 -5.15
CA ASN A 142 -3.74 -3.65 -5.32
C ASN A 142 -3.03 -2.37 -4.84
N ILE A 143 -1.73 -2.43 -4.57
CA ILE A 143 -0.90 -1.27 -4.25
C ILE A 143 -0.72 -0.44 -5.52
N ASN A 144 -0.97 0.85 -5.43
CA ASN A 144 -0.83 1.79 -6.52
C ASN A 144 0.14 2.93 -6.23
N HIS A 145 0.78 2.92 -5.06
CA HIS A 145 1.66 3.99 -4.61
C HIS A 145 2.85 3.45 -3.81
N VAL A 146 4.01 4.10 -3.97
CA VAL A 146 5.22 3.85 -3.18
C VAL A 146 5.81 5.16 -2.71
N ARG A 147 6.16 5.24 -1.42
CA ARG A 147 7.09 6.25 -0.90
C ARG A 147 8.48 5.65 -0.89
N CYS A 148 9.42 6.33 -1.56
CA CYS A 148 10.84 5.97 -1.55
C CYS A 148 11.45 6.40 -0.21
N SER A 149 11.34 5.55 0.78
CA SER A 149 11.83 5.82 2.14
C SER A 149 13.29 5.40 2.29
N HIS A 150 14.24 6.23 2.72
CA HIS A 150 14.16 7.68 2.86
C HIS A 150 15.25 8.31 1.99
N TYR A 151 15.24 7.94 0.71
CA TYR A 151 16.22 8.34 -0.32
C TYR A 151 15.67 8.02 -1.70
N PRO A 152 16.15 8.68 -2.77
CA PRO A 152 15.74 8.35 -4.13
C PRO A 152 16.18 6.92 -4.49
N ALA A 153 15.25 6.11 -4.98
CA ALA A 153 15.47 4.73 -5.39
C ALA A 153 16.40 4.59 -6.62
N ASP A 154 16.75 3.37 -6.99
CA ASP A 154 17.46 3.06 -8.23
C ASP A 154 16.67 3.58 -9.45
N PRO A 155 17.32 4.16 -10.48
CA PRO A 155 16.65 4.65 -11.69
C PRO A 155 15.77 3.61 -12.38
N TYR A 156 16.14 2.33 -12.32
CA TYR A 156 15.36 1.26 -12.92
C TYR A 156 14.00 1.06 -12.20
N PHE A 157 13.93 1.32 -10.90
CA PHE A 157 12.68 1.26 -10.14
C PHE A 157 11.64 2.26 -10.67
N TYR A 158 12.04 3.51 -10.97
CA TYR A 158 11.11 4.49 -11.57
C TYR A 158 10.65 4.07 -12.96
N TYR A 159 11.55 3.49 -13.77
CA TYR A 159 11.17 2.92 -15.07
C TYR A 159 10.10 1.82 -14.91
N LEU A 160 10.22 0.96 -13.90
CA LEU A 160 9.23 -0.07 -13.61
C LEU A 160 7.90 0.54 -13.12
N CYS A 161 7.95 1.57 -12.28
CA CYS A 161 6.77 2.30 -11.81
C CYS A 161 6.05 3.00 -12.98
N ASP A 162 6.79 3.61 -13.90
CA ASP A 162 6.23 4.17 -15.14
C ASP A 162 5.54 3.10 -15.99
N LYS A 163 6.18 1.94 -16.15
CA LYS A 163 5.73 0.83 -17.01
C LYS A 163 4.49 0.12 -16.44
N TYR A 164 4.47 -0.14 -15.15
CA TYR A 164 3.41 -0.94 -14.50
C TYR A 164 2.30 -0.09 -13.89
N GLY A 165 2.49 1.21 -13.77
CA GLY A 165 1.53 2.12 -13.17
C GLY A 165 1.55 2.07 -11.64
N ILE A 166 2.59 2.63 -11.05
CA ILE A 166 2.71 2.89 -9.60
C ILE A 166 2.99 4.37 -9.42
N TYR A 167 2.18 5.07 -8.65
CA TYR A 167 2.47 6.44 -8.23
C TYR A 167 3.66 6.44 -7.27
N VAL A 168 4.55 7.41 -7.41
CA VAL A 168 5.75 7.52 -6.56
C VAL A 168 5.76 8.85 -5.83
N GLN A 169 5.95 8.79 -4.52
CA GLN A 169 6.47 9.87 -3.72
C GLN A 169 7.99 9.71 -3.69
N ASP A 170 8.69 10.57 -4.40
CA ASP A 170 10.14 10.57 -4.40
C ASP A 170 10.65 11.41 -3.23
N GLU A 171 11.56 10.84 -2.43
CA GLU A 171 12.03 11.47 -1.21
C GLU A 171 13.52 11.73 -1.24
N ALA A 172 13.89 12.93 -0.80
CA ALA A 172 15.29 13.33 -0.72
C ALA A 172 16.01 12.62 0.42
N ASN A 173 17.26 12.27 0.21
CA ASN A 173 18.12 11.65 1.20
C ASN A 173 18.48 12.62 2.33
N ILE A 174 17.48 12.94 3.16
CA ILE A 174 17.64 13.77 4.36
C ILE A 174 16.86 13.11 5.50
N GLU A 175 17.58 12.43 6.35
CA GLU A 175 17.14 11.78 7.59
C GLU A 175 18.14 12.12 8.69
N SER A 176 17.69 12.64 9.82
CA SER A 176 18.59 12.97 10.95
C SER A 176 18.01 12.58 12.31
N HIS A 177 17.11 11.61 12.34
CA HIS A 177 16.43 11.14 13.55
C HIS A 177 17.42 10.73 14.64
N GLY A 178 18.46 9.97 14.30
CA GLY A 178 19.50 9.55 15.24
C GLY A 178 20.39 10.69 15.79
N TYR A 179 20.31 11.89 15.20
CA TYR A 179 21.05 13.09 15.63
C TYR A 179 20.14 14.19 16.15
N TYR A 180 18.91 13.97 16.40
CA TYR A 180 17.82 14.90 16.72
C TYR A 180 17.05 15.37 15.48
N TYR A 181 15.75 15.32 15.58
CA TYR A 181 14.83 15.82 14.57
C TYR A 181 13.91 16.95 15.09
N GLY A 182 14.20 17.46 16.27
CA GLY A 182 13.55 18.61 16.90
C GLY A 182 14.31 19.93 16.67
N LYS A 183 14.38 20.76 17.68
CA LYS A 183 14.99 22.10 17.62
C LYS A 183 16.51 22.08 17.39
N GLU A 184 17.18 21.00 17.78
CA GLU A 184 18.63 20.83 17.64
C GLU A 184 19.04 20.15 16.34
N SER A 185 18.07 19.91 15.44
CA SER A 185 18.34 19.23 14.17
C SER A 185 19.24 20.06 13.25
N LEU A 186 19.93 19.37 12.33
CA LEU A 186 20.75 20.00 11.30
C LEU A 186 19.96 20.88 10.31
N SER A 187 18.63 20.86 10.37
CA SER A 187 17.78 21.70 9.52
C SER A 187 17.74 23.18 9.93
N HIS A 188 18.25 23.53 11.11
CA HIS A 188 18.27 24.90 11.63
C HIS A 188 19.55 25.68 11.28
N PRO A 189 20.79 25.13 11.48
CA PRO A 189 22.00 25.86 11.18
C PRO A 189 22.14 26.13 9.67
N ILE A 190 22.43 27.40 9.34
CA ILE A 190 22.49 27.88 7.95
C ILE A 190 23.61 27.21 7.14
N GLU A 191 24.65 26.75 7.81
CA GLU A 191 25.79 26.05 7.22
C GLU A 191 25.40 24.75 6.54
N TRP A 192 24.32 24.10 6.97
CA TRP A 192 23.75 22.88 6.38
C TRP A 192 22.77 23.14 5.25
N MET A 193 22.37 24.41 5.01
CA MET A 193 21.42 24.75 3.96
C MET A 193 21.88 24.31 2.58
N PRO A 194 23.14 24.50 2.15
CA PRO A 194 23.61 24.05 0.83
C PRO A 194 23.44 22.53 0.65
N ALA A 195 23.72 21.73 1.69
CA ALA A 195 23.57 20.28 1.63
C ALA A 195 22.09 19.84 1.51
N HIS A 196 21.17 20.51 2.21
CA HIS A 196 19.73 20.26 2.07
C HIS A 196 19.24 20.58 0.66
N VAL A 197 19.62 21.76 0.13
CA VAL A 197 19.23 22.19 -1.22
C VAL A 197 19.80 21.25 -2.27
N ASP A 198 21.08 20.89 -2.19
CA ASP A 198 21.75 20.04 -3.16
C ASP A 198 21.09 18.65 -3.24
N ARG A 199 20.86 17.98 -2.10
CA ARG A 199 20.21 16.66 -2.05
C ARG A 199 18.81 16.67 -2.64
N ILE A 200 17.99 17.65 -2.27
CA ILE A 200 16.62 17.78 -2.77
C ILE A 200 16.62 18.10 -4.26
N MET A 201 17.46 19.04 -4.71
CA MET A 201 17.52 19.42 -6.12
C MET A 201 18.11 18.31 -7.00
N ALA A 202 19.09 17.55 -6.51
CA ALA A 202 19.62 16.39 -7.23
C ALA A 202 18.53 15.33 -7.49
N MET A 203 17.67 15.04 -6.51
CA MET A 203 16.50 14.18 -6.67
C MET A 203 15.56 14.71 -7.76
N VAL A 204 15.17 15.99 -7.65
CA VAL A 204 14.25 16.62 -8.62
C VAL A 204 14.83 16.59 -10.04
N GLU A 205 16.08 17.00 -10.22
CA GLU A 205 16.73 17.02 -11.54
C GLU A 205 16.85 15.63 -12.16
N ARG A 206 17.14 14.61 -11.36
CA ARG A 206 17.24 13.23 -11.82
C ARG A 206 15.90 12.67 -12.28
N ASN A 207 14.83 12.89 -11.50
CA ASN A 207 13.60 12.14 -11.63
C ASN A 207 12.39 12.92 -12.20
N LYS A 208 12.55 14.22 -12.51
CA LYS A 208 11.47 15.08 -13.04
C LYS A 208 10.78 14.58 -14.31
N ASN A 209 11.44 13.72 -15.10
CA ASN A 209 10.89 13.22 -16.35
C ASN A 209 10.03 11.95 -16.18
N HIS A 210 10.02 11.34 -14.98
CA HIS A 210 9.20 10.16 -14.71
C HIS A 210 7.75 10.55 -14.43
N PRO A 211 6.76 10.07 -15.24
CA PRO A 211 5.35 10.35 -15.00
C PRO A 211 4.84 9.73 -13.69
N CYS A 212 5.45 8.65 -13.21
CA CYS A 212 5.09 8.01 -11.95
C CYS A 212 5.31 8.91 -10.73
N VAL A 213 6.31 9.80 -10.75
CA VAL A 213 6.56 10.73 -9.65
C VAL A 213 5.45 11.78 -9.61
N ILE A 214 4.60 11.74 -8.60
CA ILE A 214 3.43 12.61 -8.45
C ILE A 214 3.56 13.63 -7.32
N MET A 215 4.55 13.48 -6.45
CA MET A 215 4.88 14.42 -5.38
C MET A 215 6.36 14.33 -5.00
N TRP A 216 6.91 15.43 -4.48
CA TRP A 216 8.27 15.55 -3.98
C TRP A 216 8.26 15.59 -2.47
N SER A 217 8.97 14.69 -1.80
CA SER A 217 9.20 14.73 -0.37
C SER A 217 10.58 15.31 -0.07
N LEU A 218 10.62 16.31 0.81
CA LEU A 218 11.86 17.04 1.11
C LEU A 218 12.80 16.25 2.03
N GLY A 219 12.30 15.20 2.69
CA GLY A 219 13.05 14.36 3.61
C GLY A 219 12.15 13.71 4.65
N ASN A 220 12.76 13.02 5.60
CA ASN A 220 12.11 12.38 6.72
C ASN A 220 12.75 12.81 8.05
N GLU A 221 11.98 12.90 9.11
CA GLU A 221 12.36 13.05 10.53
C GLU A 221 13.64 13.87 10.80
N ALA A 222 13.79 15.01 10.10
CA ALA A 222 14.99 15.83 10.14
C ALA A 222 14.74 17.26 10.70
N GLY A 223 13.63 17.46 11.43
CA GLY A 223 13.30 18.69 12.10
C GLY A 223 12.67 19.79 11.22
N PRO A 224 12.06 20.82 11.80
CA PRO A 224 11.24 21.82 11.10
C PRO A 224 12.03 23.06 10.62
N GLY A 225 13.34 22.95 10.44
CA GLY A 225 14.23 24.10 10.29
C GLY A 225 14.11 24.85 8.97
N GLN A 226 14.72 26.05 8.95
CA GLN A 226 14.68 27.00 7.83
C GLN A 226 15.31 26.46 6.54
N ASN A 227 16.20 25.46 6.62
CA ASN A 227 16.86 24.88 5.46
C ASN A 227 15.84 24.20 4.52
N PHE A 228 14.83 23.54 5.09
CA PHE A 228 13.74 22.96 4.31
C PHE A 228 12.87 24.01 3.61
N ARG A 229 12.61 25.16 4.26
CA ARG A 229 11.88 26.28 3.64
C ARG A 229 12.65 26.85 2.44
N SER A 230 13.97 26.93 2.53
CA SER A 230 14.81 27.39 1.42
C SER A 230 14.82 26.38 0.26
N ALA A 231 14.93 25.09 0.56
CA ALA A 231 14.90 24.03 -0.43
C ALA A 231 13.54 23.93 -1.13
N GLU A 232 12.43 24.04 -0.39
CA GLU A 232 11.07 24.03 -0.96
C GLU A 232 10.89 25.13 -2.02
N LYS A 233 11.36 26.35 -1.75
CA LYS A 233 11.32 27.45 -2.72
C LYS A 233 12.11 27.12 -3.99
N MET A 234 13.24 26.43 -3.86
CA MET A 234 14.04 25.99 -5.02
C MET A 234 13.31 24.92 -5.83
N VAL A 235 12.66 23.95 -5.16
CA VAL A 235 11.81 22.96 -5.84
C VAL A 235 10.71 23.65 -6.63
N LYS A 236 9.97 24.59 -6.01
CA LYS A 236 8.89 25.33 -6.68
C LYS A 236 9.37 26.17 -7.84
N ALA A 237 10.55 26.77 -7.74
CA ALA A 237 11.16 27.53 -8.85
C ALA A 237 11.53 26.59 -10.02
N ARG A 238 11.77 25.30 -9.77
CA ARG A 238 12.18 24.31 -10.76
C ARG A 238 11.06 23.48 -11.33
N ASP A 239 10.13 23.03 -10.47
CA ASP A 239 9.00 22.19 -10.85
C ASP A 239 7.73 22.55 -10.06
N MET A 240 6.83 23.27 -10.70
CA MET A 240 5.50 23.60 -10.16
C MET A 240 4.44 22.52 -10.48
N SER A 241 4.80 21.50 -11.26
CA SER A 241 3.84 20.50 -11.74
C SER A 241 3.53 19.40 -10.72
N ARG A 242 4.23 19.38 -9.58
CA ARG A 242 4.06 18.43 -8.50
C ARG A 242 4.00 19.13 -7.15
N PRO A 243 3.13 18.68 -6.22
CA PRO A 243 3.11 19.17 -4.86
C PRO A 243 4.35 18.71 -4.07
N THR A 244 4.66 19.48 -3.05
CA THR A 244 5.70 19.16 -2.07
C THR A 244 5.10 18.58 -0.79
N HIS A 245 5.88 17.75 -0.11
CA HIS A 245 5.56 17.06 1.12
C HIS A 245 6.73 17.16 2.12
N TYR A 246 6.43 17.29 3.39
CA TYR A 246 7.35 17.12 4.50
C TYR A 246 6.57 17.09 5.84
N GLU A 247 6.52 15.95 6.53
CA GLU A 247 5.64 15.73 7.67
C GLU A 247 6.01 16.57 8.92
N ARG A 248 7.29 16.97 9.07
CA ARG A 248 7.74 17.77 10.23
C ARG A 248 7.47 19.26 10.11
N ASN A 249 7.09 19.73 8.92
CA ASN A 249 6.76 21.15 8.73
C ASN A 249 5.70 21.33 7.63
N ASN A 250 4.44 21.05 7.97
CA ASN A 250 3.31 21.18 7.06
C ASN A 250 3.08 22.61 6.55
N ASP A 251 3.61 23.63 7.23
CA ASP A 251 3.37 25.02 6.85
C ASP A 251 4.08 25.42 5.55
N ILE A 252 5.22 24.79 5.24
CA ILE A 252 6.03 25.15 4.10
C ILE A 252 5.72 24.36 2.83
N VAL A 253 4.95 23.28 2.91
CA VAL A 253 4.65 22.36 1.82
C VAL A 253 3.20 22.38 1.42
N ASP A 254 2.85 21.77 0.28
CA ASP A 254 1.47 21.76 -0.25
C ASP A 254 0.57 20.75 0.43
N LEU A 255 1.13 19.63 0.91
CA LEU A 255 0.39 18.54 1.51
C LEU A 255 0.47 18.60 3.04
N GLY A 256 -0.64 18.38 3.72
CA GLY A 256 -0.63 18.08 5.15
C GLY A 256 -0.27 16.61 5.36
N SER A 257 0.49 16.32 6.41
CA SER A 257 0.94 14.97 6.71
C SER A 257 1.30 14.75 8.16
N ASN A 258 1.20 13.52 8.62
CA ASN A 258 1.89 13.03 9.82
C ASN A 258 2.20 11.52 9.67
N GLN A 259 2.88 11.00 10.70
CA GLN A 259 3.19 9.58 10.85
C GLN A 259 2.32 9.01 11.97
N TYR A 260 1.86 7.77 11.79
CA TYR A 260 1.15 6.96 12.77
C TYR A 260 -0.03 7.66 13.48
N PRO A 261 -0.93 8.38 12.77
CA PRO A 261 -2.15 8.86 13.38
C PRO A 261 -3.01 7.67 13.83
N SER A 262 -3.81 7.83 14.87
CA SER A 262 -4.81 6.82 15.20
C SER A 262 -5.96 6.81 14.19
N VAL A 263 -6.73 5.72 14.14
CA VAL A 263 -7.94 5.63 13.30
C VAL A 263 -8.92 6.75 13.64
N ASP A 264 -9.16 7.03 14.93
CA ASP A 264 -10.07 8.10 15.37
C ASP A 264 -9.58 9.49 14.97
N TRP A 265 -8.28 9.72 15.05
CA TRP A 265 -7.69 10.95 14.55
C TRP A 265 -7.89 11.09 13.03
N THR A 266 -7.70 10.00 12.28
CA THR A 266 -7.92 9.97 10.83
C THR A 266 -9.38 10.25 10.47
N ARG A 267 -10.35 9.70 11.22
CA ARG A 267 -11.77 10.02 11.07
C ARG A 267 -12.05 11.50 11.35
N SER A 268 -11.45 12.05 12.40
CA SER A 268 -11.63 13.47 12.72
C SER A 268 -11.06 14.38 11.63
N MET A 269 -9.92 14.04 11.05
CA MET A 269 -9.30 14.78 9.96
C MET A 269 -10.15 14.67 8.66
N ALA A 270 -10.77 13.54 8.39
CA ALA A 270 -11.70 13.37 7.27
C ALA A 270 -12.88 14.36 7.33
N GLY A 271 -13.37 14.65 8.53
CA GLY A 271 -14.43 15.64 8.78
C GLY A 271 -13.96 17.09 8.91
N ASN A 272 -12.66 17.35 9.03
CA ASN A 272 -12.12 18.69 9.27
C ASN A 272 -12.09 19.54 8.00
N LYS A 273 -13.10 20.40 7.84
CA LYS A 273 -13.23 21.29 6.68
C LYS A 273 -12.31 22.52 6.76
N ASP A 274 -11.79 22.84 7.94
CA ASP A 274 -10.96 24.04 8.18
C ASP A 274 -9.48 23.79 7.81
N PHE A 275 -9.06 22.53 7.71
CA PHE A 275 -7.70 22.20 7.29
C PHE A 275 -7.53 22.50 5.78
N PRO A 276 -6.61 23.42 5.38
CA PRO A 276 -6.63 24.00 4.03
C PRO A 276 -5.90 23.18 2.98
N LYS A 277 -5.42 21.97 3.29
CA LYS A 277 -4.59 21.14 2.42
C LYS A 277 -5.18 19.74 2.28
N PRO A 278 -4.91 19.01 1.18
CA PRO A 278 -5.14 17.57 1.17
C PRO A 278 -4.23 16.88 2.17
N TYR A 279 -4.69 15.76 2.71
CA TYR A 279 -4.00 15.08 3.78
C TYR A 279 -3.45 13.73 3.32
N TYR A 280 -2.17 13.49 3.61
CA TYR A 280 -1.43 12.27 3.31
C TYR A 280 -0.83 11.67 4.58
N ILE A 281 -0.97 10.36 4.76
CA ILE A 281 -0.37 9.65 5.90
C ILE A 281 0.93 9.01 5.42
N SER A 282 2.07 9.63 5.79
CA SER A 282 3.37 9.18 5.27
C SER A 282 3.80 7.81 5.83
N GLU A 283 3.35 7.47 7.03
CA GLU A 283 3.58 6.16 7.66
C GLU A 283 2.41 5.78 8.55
N TYR A 284 1.90 4.56 8.43
CA TYR A 284 0.86 4.00 9.29
C TYR A 284 0.87 2.47 9.26
N ALA A 285 0.02 1.85 10.08
CA ALA A 285 -0.14 0.39 10.17
C ALA A 285 1.19 -0.35 10.24
N HIS A 286 2.07 0.09 11.17
CA HIS A 286 3.42 -0.44 11.38
C HIS A 286 3.41 -1.98 11.51
N ASN A 287 3.98 -2.67 10.51
CA ASN A 287 3.84 -4.12 10.33
C ASN A 287 4.98 -4.93 10.96
N MET A 288 5.58 -4.45 12.05
CA MET A 288 6.70 -5.16 12.68
C MET A 288 6.30 -6.58 13.08
N MET A 289 6.91 -7.58 12.44
CA MET A 289 6.68 -9.01 12.65
C MET A 289 5.19 -9.41 12.46
N ASN A 290 4.43 -9.52 13.54
CA ASN A 290 3.01 -9.93 13.54
C ASN A 290 2.05 -8.78 13.91
N ALA A 291 2.43 -7.54 13.65
CA ALA A 291 1.82 -6.39 14.30
C ALA A 291 0.86 -5.55 13.43
N MET A 292 0.67 -5.86 12.17
CA MET A 292 -0.30 -5.13 11.34
C MET A 292 -1.71 -5.22 11.93
N GLY A 293 -2.36 -4.06 12.10
CA GLY A 293 -3.72 -4.02 12.63
C GLY A 293 -4.51 -2.80 12.16
N ASN A 294 -5.84 -2.90 12.25
CA ASN A 294 -6.81 -1.84 11.96
C ASN A 294 -6.74 -1.27 10.52
N LEU A 295 -6.17 -2.00 9.55
CA LEU A 295 -5.99 -1.49 8.20
C LEU A 295 -7.34 -1.17 7.53
N ALA A 296 -8.35 -2.03 7.71
CA ALA A 296 -9.70 -1.80 7.20
C ALA A 296 -10.34 -0.53 7.81
N ASP A 297 -10.17 -0.31 9.13
CA ASP A 297 -10.72 0.86 9.82
C ASP A 297 -10.07 2.17 9.34
N TYR A 298 -8.76 2.15 9.07
CA TYR A 298 -8.08 3.28 8.42
C TYR A 298 -8.68 3.57 7.04
N TRP A 299 -8.92 2.53 6.23
CA TRP A 299 -9.43 2.72 4.87
C TRP A 299 -10.88 3.14 4.84
N GLU A 300 -11.71 2.73 5.79
CA GLU A 300 -13.05 3.29 5.98
C GLU A 300 -12.97 4.81 6.21
N ALA A 301 -12.09 5.25 7.11
CA ALA A 301 -11.90 6.67 7.39
C ALA A 301 -11.34 7.44 6.17
N ILE A 302 -10.35 6.87 5.47
CA ILE A 302 -9.72 7.47 4.27
C ILE A 302 -10.73 7.60 3.12
N GLU A 303 -11.51 6.57 2.86
CA GLU A 303 -12.50 6.56 1.76
C GLU A 303 -13.72 7.46 2.06
N SER A 304 -13.95 7.85 3.31
CA SER A 304 -15.05 8.73 3.70
C SER A 304 -14.90 10.18 3.22
N SER A 305 -13.71 10.61 2.80
CA SER A 305 -13.44 11.99 2.39
C SER A 305 -12.38 12.08 1.29
N ASP A 306 -12.65 12.85 0.25
CA ASP A 306 -11.68 13.10 -0.83
C ASP A 306 -10.48 13.94 -0.37
N ARG A 307 -10.57 14.60 0.78
CA ARG A 307 -9.49 15.41 1.36
C ARG A 307 -8.34 14.56 1.90
N ILE A 308 -8.60 13.30 2.30
CA ILE A 308 -7.57 12.34 2.66
C ILE A 308 -7.22 11.54 1.40
N MET A 309 -6.03 11.78 0.87
CA MET A 309 -5.60 11.14 -0.36
C MET A 309 -5.13 9.70 -0.16
N GLY A 310 -4.90 9.26 1.07
CA GLY A 310 -4.39 7.93 1.41
C GLY A 310 -3.10 8.00 2.21
N GLY A 311 -2.27 6.97 2.09
CA GLY A 311 -1.01 6.89 2.83
C GLY A 311 -0.14 5.72 2.41
N ALA A 312 1.01 5.56 3.10
CA ALA A 312 1.95 4.47 2.88
C ALA A 312 2.16 3.65 4.16
N ILE A 313 1.86 2.36 4.10
CA ILE A 313 2.10 1.40 5.20
C ILE A 313 3.60 1.35 5.51
N TRP A 314 3.96 1.28 6.77
CA TRP A 314 5.33 0.98 7.19
C TRP A 314 5.48 -0.51 7.49
N ASP A 315 6.19 -1.37 6.64
CA ASP A 315 6.66 -0.98 5.32
C ASP A 315 6.45 -2.12 4.30
N TRP A 316 7.13 -2.10 3.16
CA TRP A 316 6.94 -3.06 2.09
C TRP A 316 7.73 -4.35 2.28
N VAL A 317 9.04 -4.25 2.48
CA VAL A 317 9.97 -5.39 2.46
C VAL A 317 10.85 -5.37 3.69
N ASP A 318 10.99 -6.50 4.34
CA ASP A 318 11.95 -6.68 5.42
C ASP A 318 13.37 -6.35 4.98
N GLN A 319 14.17 -5.77 5.88
CA GLN A 319 15.57 -5.43 5.63
C GLN A 319 16.53 -6.45 6.27
N GLY A 320 16.05 -7.66 6.56
CA GLY A 320 16.87 -8.76 7.09
C GLY A 320 17.88 -9.28 6.07
N LEU A 321 19.02 -9.73 6.58
CA LEU A 321 20.10 -10.32 5.79
C LEU A 321 20.21 -11.81 6.06
N TYR A 322 20.64 -12.59 5.07
CA TYR A 322 20.92 -14.00 5.28
C TYR A 322 22.21 -14.21 6.09
N LYS A 323 22.11 -15.11 7.08
CA LYS A 323 23.23 -15.71 7.77
C LYS A 323 23.24 -17.20 7.48
N THR A 324 24.40 -17.73 7.06
CA THR A 324 24.57 -19.17 6.89
C THR A 324 24.86 -19.81 8.24
N LEU A 325 24.01 -20.74 8.65
CA LEU A 325 24.17 -21.50 9.88
C LEU A 325 25.24 -22.60 9.73
N PRO A 326 25.75 -23.17 10.85
CA PRO A 326 26.74 -24.24 10.79
C PRO A 326 26.32 -25.50 10.02
N ASN A 327 25.02 -25.74 9.91
CA ASN A 327 24.44 -26.85 9.12
C ASN A 327 24.30 -26.51 7.62
N GLY A 328 24.72 -25.31 7.18
CA GLY A 328 24.63 -24.83 5.80
C GLY A 328 23.30 -24.20 5.41
N GLU A 329 22.31 -24.17 6.28
CA GLU A 329 21.03 -23.49 6.05
C GLU A 329 21.18 -21.96 6.13
N LYS A 330 20.41 -21.24 5.32
CA LYS A 330 20.32 -19.78 5.37
C LYS A 330 19.15 -19.37 6.27
N MET A 331 19.39 -18.43 7.15
CA MET A 331 18.38 -17.84 8.02
C MET A 331 18.36 -16.32 7.81
N LEU A 332 17.17 -15.73 7.66
CA LEU A 332 17.01 -14.27 7.71
C LEU A 332 17.24 -13.79 9.14
N CYS A 333 18.11 -12.81 9.29
CA CYS A 333 18.58 -12.30 10.57
C CYS A 333 18.39 -10.78 10.66
N TYR A 334 18.28 -10.29 11.90
CA TYR A 334 18.15 -8.88 12.22
C TYR A 334 19.30 -8.38 13.12
N GLY A 335 19.23 -7.11 13.55
CA GLY A 335 20.28 -6.49 14.36
C GLY A 335 20.55 -7.24 15.66
N GLY A 336 21.81 -7.56 15.92
CA GLY A 336 22.30 -8.37 17.03
C GLY A 336 22.61 -9.83 16.67
N ASP A 337 21.95 -10.40 15.65
CA ASP A 337 22.20 -11.79 15.22
C ASP A 337 23.61 -12.00 14.63
N PHE A 338 24.24 -10.92 14.18
CA PHE A 338 25.63 -10.91 13.68
C PHE A 338 26.66 -10.51 14.75
N ASN A 339 26.24 -10.44 16.03
CA ASN A 339 27.04 -9.91 17.17
C ASN A 339 27.39 -8.42 16.99
N ASP A 340 26.57 -7.68 16.29
CA ASP A 340 26.70 -6.25 16.05
C ASP A 340 26.14 -5.44 17.22
N HIS A 341 26.85 -4.39 17.64
CA HIS A 341 26.43 -3.47 18.69
C HIS A 341 26.97 -2.05 18.38
N PRO A 342 26.13 -0.99 18.50
CA PRO A 342 24.71 -1.03 18.82
C PRO A 342 23.86 -1.54 17.66
N ASN A 343 22.60 -1.98 17.93
CA ASN A 343 21.66 -2.41 16.92
C ASN A 343 20.22 -2.06 17.33
N SER A 344 19.28 -2.11 16.39
CA SER A 344 17.85 -1.85 16.61
C SER A 344 17.00 -3.13 16.67
N GLY A 345 17.63 -4.31 16.76
CA GLY A 345 16.95 -5.59 16.87
C GLY A 345 15.99 -5.85 15.70
N GLN A 346 14.78 -6.23 16.03
CA GLN A 346 13.74 -6.62 15.03
C GLN A 346 13.14 -5.46 14.24
N PHE A 347 13.56 -4.19 14.44
CA PHE A 347 13.05 -3.03 13.71
C PHE A 347 13.40 -3.02 12.22
N VAL A 348 14.08 -4.02 11.72
CA VAL A 348 14.30 -4.28 10.28
C VAL A 348 13.28 -5.28 9.69
N PHE A 349 12.39 -5.84 10.51
CA PHE A 349 11.33 -6.77 10.11
C PHE A 349 9.95 -6.09 10.22
N ASN A 350 9.71 -5.15 9.32
CA ASN A 350 8.49 -4.35 9.24
C ASN A 350 7.72 -4.58 7.93
N GLY A 351 8.25 -5.44 7.06
CA GLY A 351 7.73 -5.68 5.73
C GLY A 351 6.36 -6.36 5.70
N THR A 352 5.63 -6.16 4.63
CA THR A 352 4.49 -6.99 4.25
C THR A 352 4.94 -8.23 3.49
N ILE A 353 6.21 -8.24 3.08
CA ILE A 353 6.93 -9.39 2.50
C ILE A 353 8.30 -9.52 3.17
N LEU A 354 8.81 -10.75 3.23
CA LEU A 354 10.17 -11.01 3.68
C LEU A 354 11.20 -10.43 2.70
N SER A 355 12.45 -10.31 3.15
CA SER A 355 13.58 -9.79 2.34
C SER A 355 13.78 -10.54 1.01
N ASP A 356 13.34 -11.80 0.91
CA ASP A 356 13.41 -12.64 -0.29
C ASP A 356 12.14 -12.61 -1.16
N CYS A 357 11.27 -11.63 -0.92
CA CYS A 357 9.98 -11.47 -1.59
C CYS A 357 8.94 -12.55 -1.25
N THR A 358 9.09 -13.33 -0.18
CA THR A 358 8.05 -14.24 0.28
C THR A 358 6.91 -13.45 0.94
N PRO A 359 5.64 -13.60 0.49
CA PRO A 359 4.52 -12.88 1.10
C PRO A 359 4.28 -13.29 2.55
N GLU A 360 4.11 -12.33 3.45
CA GLU A 360 3.63 -12.54 4.80
C GLU A 360 2.10 -12.42 4.92
N PRO A 361 1.48 -12.81 6.05
CA PRO A 361 0.04 -12.65 6.25
C PRO A 361 -0.45 -11.22 5.99
N GLY A 362 0.34 -10.20 6.37
CA GLY A 362 0.05 -8.78 6.13
C GLY A 362 -0.14 -8.43 4.66
N TYR A 363 0.58 -9.09 3.75
CA TYR A 363 0.42 -8.90 2.31
C TYR A 363 -1.00 -9.21 1.82
N PHE A 364 -1.61 -10.28 2.33
CA PHE A 364 -2.97 -10.68 1.93
C PHE A 364 -4.03 -9.76 2.52
N GLU A 365 -3.82 -9.25 3.72
CA GLU A 365 -4.66 -8.21 4.31
C GLU A 365 -4.61 -6.91 3.48
N VAL A 366 -3.40 -6.46 3.12
CA VAL A 366 -3.22 -5.30 2.23
C VAL A 366 -3.93 -5.52 0.90
N LYS A 367 -3.76 -6.70 0.28
CA LYS A 367 -4.41 -7.03 -1.00
C LYS A 367 -5.93 -6.89 -0.91
N HIS A 368 -6.54 -7.36 0.17
CA HIS A 368 -7.99 -7.31 0.36
C HIS A 368 -8.48 -5.89 0.64
N VAL A 369 -7.87 -5.20 1.60
CA VAL A 369 -8.28 -3.84 1.98
C VAL A 369 -8.06 -2.84 0.83
N TYR A 370 -6.99 -3.01 0.06
CA TYR A 370 -6.65 -2.12 -1.07
C TYR A 370 -7.41 -2.43 -2.36
N GLN A 371 -8.24 -3.47 -2.41
CA GLN A 371 -8.98 -3.81 -3.62
C GLN A 371 -9.84 -2.64 -4.14
N ASN A 372 -9.90 -2.51 -5.48
CA ASN A 372 -10.63 -1.44 -6.16
C ASN A 372 -12.07 -1.81 -6.52
N ILE A 373 -12.57 -2.91 -5.99
CA ILE A 373 -13.95 -3.37 -6.18
C ILE A 373 -14.47 -3.77 -4.82
N SER A 374 -15.66 -3.34 -4.45
CA SER A 374 -16.32 -3.83 -3.25
C SER A 374 -17.71 -4.37 -3.58
N THR A 375 -18.04 -5.48 -2.95
CA THR A 375 -19.31 -6.17 -3.14
C THR A 375 -20.01 -6.35 -1.79
N SER A 376 -21.28 -6.04 -1.73
CA SER A 376 -22.10 -6.18 -0.52
C SER A 376 -23.49 -6.68 -0.87
N LEU A 377 -24.25 -7.13 0.14
CA LEU A 377 -25.69 -7.33 -0.01
C LEU A 377 -26.42 -6.02 0.23
N THR A 378 -27.45 -5.79 -0.57
CA THR A 378 -28.43 -4.73 -0.30
C THR A 378 -29.46 -5.25 0.72
N ASP A 379 -30.23 -4.34 1.34
CA ASP A 379 -31.27 -4.68 2.31
C ASP A 379 -32.35 -5.61 1.73
N ASP A 380 -32.61 -5.50 0.43
CA ASP A 380 -33.54 -6.35 -0.31
C ASP A 380 -32.90 -7.65 -0.85
N GLY A 381 -31.68 -7.96 -0.41
CA GLY A 381 -30.99 -9.22 -0.69
C GLY A 381 -30.39 -9.36 -2.10
N ARG A 382 -30.16 -8.26 -2.80
CA ARG A 382 -29.44 -8.24 -4.08
C ARG A 382 -27.94 -8.01 -3.88
N ILE A 383 -27.15 -8.22 -4.91
CA ILE A 383 -25.71 -7.97 -4.92
C ILE A 383 -25.46 -6.54 -5.39
N SER A 384 -24.81 -5.74 -4.57
CA SER A 384 -24.31 -4.42 -4.90
C SER A 384 -22.81 -4.49 -5.21
N ILE A 385 -22.38 -4.04 -6.38
CA ILE A 385 -20.99 -3.99 -6.80
C ILE A 385 -20.61 -2.52 -7.00
N PHE A 386 -19.59 -2.06 -6.31
CA PHE A 386 -19.03 -0.71 -6.46
C PHE A 386 -17.65 -0.78 -7.10
N ASN A 387 -17.51 -0.22 -8.29
CA ASN A 387 -16.22 -0.01 -8.94
C ASN A 387 -15.54 1.22 -8.35
N LYS A 388 -14.52 1.01 -7.51
CA LYS A 388 -13.73 2.08 -6.87
C LYS A 388 -12.62 2.65 -7.76
N ASN A 389 -12.37 2.07 -8.95
CA ASN A 389 -11.42 2.63 -9.92
C ASN A 389 -11.86 4.04 -10.37
N PHE A 390 -10.87 4.86 -10.73
CA PHE A 390 -11.08 6.24 -11.19
C PHE A 390 -11.05 6.39 -12.70
N PHE A 391 -10.42 5.45 -13.42
CA PHE A 391 -10.19 5.54 -14.87
C PHE A 391 -10.67 4.31 -15.64
N THR A 392 -10.78 3.16 -15.00
CA THR A 392 -11.10 1.88 -15.65
C THR A 392 -12.45 1.31 -15.21
N ASP A 393 -13.16 0.69 -16.16
CA ASP A 393 -14.37 -0.08 -15.90
C ASP A 393 -14.03 -1.53 -15.43
N LEU A 394 -15.07 -2.32 -15.19
CA LEU A 394 -14.91 -3.73 -14.78
C LEU A 394 -14.82 -4.72 -15.96
N SER A 395 -14.80 -4.26 -17.21
CA SER A 395 -14.71 -5.12 -18.39
C SER A 395 -13.47 -6.03 -18.44
N PRO A 396 -12.32 -5.68 -17.82
CA PRO A 396 -11.15 -6.56 -17.78
C PRO A 396 -11.30 -7.81 -16.91
N TYR A 397 -12.37 -7.94 -16.12
CA TYR A 397 -12.54 -9.04 -15.17
C TYR A 397 -13.62 -10.04 -15.58
N ASP A 398 -13.32 -11.33 -15.39
CA ASP A 398 -14.31 -12.38 -15.27
C ASP A 398 -14.81 -12.37 -13.83
N ILE A 399 -16.13 -12.21 -13.65
CA ILE A 399 -16.76 -12.20 -12.33
C ILE A 399 -17.35 -13.58 -12.11
N THR A 400 -16.91 -14.27 -11.05
CA THR A 400 -17.39 -15.61 -10.70
C THR A 400 -17.94 -15.62 -9.29
N TRP A 401 -18.82 -16.57 -9.00
CA TRP A 401 -19.32 -16.79 -7.65
C TRP A 401 -19.10 -18.24 -7.21
N THR A 402 -18.94 -18.42 -5.90
CA THR A 402 -18.89 -19.73 -5.24
C THR A 402 -19.81 -19.68 -4.03
N LEU A 403 -20.79 -20.58 -3.98
CA LEU A 403 -21.63 -20.76 -2.81
C LEU A 403 -21.01 -21.77 -1.85
N THR A 404 -20.91 -21.42 -0.57
CA THR A 404 -20.49 -22.34 0.48
C THR A 404 -21.62 -22.65 1.46
N GLU A 405 -21.65 -23.89 1.95
CA GLU A 405 -22.49 -24.38 3.03
C GLU A 405 -21.59 -24.80 4.19
N ASN A 406 -21.67 -24.11 5.35
CA ASN A 406 -20.77 -24.30 6.48
C ASN A 406 -19.28 -24.33 6.05
N GLY A 407 -18.87 -23.40 5.18
CA GLY A 407 -17.51 -23.27 4.66
C GLY A 407 -17.16 -24.22 3.49
N ASN A 408 -17.98 -25.21 3.15
CA ASN A 408 -17.73 -26.13 2.05
C ASN A 408 -18.36 -25.62 0.75
N ALA A 409 -17.60 -25.58 -0.34
CA ALA A 409 -18.13 -25.19 -1.64
C ALA A 409 -19.15 -26.22 -2.14
N VAL A 410 -20.37 -25.77 -2.49
CA VAL A 410 -21.49 -26.61 -2.94
C VAL A 410 -21.99 -26.24 -4.34
N ALA A 411 -21.69 -25.06 -4.83
CA ALA A 411 -22.00 -24.62 -6.19
C ALA A 411 -21.07 -23.48 -6.60
N GLU A 412 -20.86 -23.33 -7.90
CA GLU A 412 -20.09 -22.23 -8.49
C GLU A 412 -20.65 -21.83 -9.86
N GLY A 413 -20.31 -20.62 -10.30
CA GLY A 413 -20.75 -20.14 -11.61
C GLY A 413 -20.18 -18.77 -11.97
N ARG A 414 -20.68 -18.22 -13.06
CA ARG A 414 -20.37 -16.85 -13.48
C ARG A 414 -21.46 -15.90 -13.04
N LEU A 415 -21.07 -14.67 -12.73
CA LEU A 415 -21.99 -13.57 -12.49
C LEU A 415 -21.97 -12.65 -13.71
N ASP A 416 -23.03 -12.71 -14.51
CA ASP A 416 -23.20 -11.82 -15.64
C ASP A 416 -23.66 -10.45 -15.13
N THR A 417 -22.84 -9.44 -15.36
CA THR A 417 -23.16 -8.07 -14.96
C THR A 417 -22.90 -7.13 -16.13
N PRO A 418 -23.62 -6.00 -16.23
CA PRO A 418 -23.17 -4.91 -17.08
C PRO A 418 -21.80 -4.44 -16.58
N PRO A 419 -20.92 -3.94 -17.47
CA PRO A 419 -19.67 -3.35 -17.03
C PRO A 419 -19.97 -2.08 -16.21
N ALA A 420 -19.58 -2.10 -14.92
CA ALA A 420 -19.65 -0.88 -14.11
C ALA A 420 -18.51 0.06 -14.53
N GLY A 421 -18.85 1.28 -14.89
CA GLY A 421 -17.89 2.34 -15.20
C GLY A 421 -17.08 2.79 -13.97
N PRO A 422 -16.07 3.66 -14.16
CA PRO A 422 -15.33 4.24 -13.05
C PRO A 422 -16.24 4.93 -12.04
N ARG A 423 -16.08 4.64 -10.75
CA ARG A 423 -16.87 5.16 -9.62
C ARG A 423 -18.37 4.82 -9.69
N GLU A 424 -18.76 3.87 -10.54
CA GLU A 424 -20.13 3.43 -10.67
C GLU A 424 -20.49 2.32 -9.69
N LYS A 425 -21.70 2.38 -9.16
CA LYS A 425 -22.32 1.34 -8.34
C LYS A 425 -23.45 0.70 -9.11
N ILE A 426 -23.39 -0.62 -9.28
CA ILE A 426 -24.46 -1.40 -9.93
C ILE A 426 -25.09 -2.37 -8.92
N VAL A 427 -26.34 -2.73 -9.16
CA VAL A 427 -27.07 -3.70 -8.34
C VAL A 427 -27.62 -4.79 -9.26
N VAL A 428 -27.30 -6.04 -8.94
CA VAL A 428 -27.72 -7.21 -9.72
C VAL A 428 -28.37 -8.25 -8.80
N PRO A 429 -29.28 -9.10 -9.31
CA PRO A 429 -29.87 -10.16 -8.50
C PRO A 429 -28.82 -11.21 -8.11
N ILE A 430 -29.06 -11.92 -7.01
CA ILE A 430 -28.34 -13.16 -6.73
C ILE A 430 -28.68 -14.16 -7.86
N PRO A 431 -27.68 -14.89 -8.41
CA PRO A 431 -27.90 -15.92 -9.40
C PRO A 431 -28.95 -16.95 -8.96
N ASP A 432 -29.68 -17.54 -9.90
CA ASP A 432 -30.62 -18.62 -9.60
C ASP A 432 -29.85 -19.91 -9.23
N ILE A 433 -29.58 -20.07 -7.94
CA ILE A 433 -28.81 -21.20 -7.41
C ILE A 433 -29.79 -22.17 -6.72
N PRO A 434 -29.95 -23.43 -7.22
CA PRO A 434 -30.90 -24.39 -6.66
C PRO A 434 -30.74 -24.62 -5.16
N GLN A 435 -29.52 -24.64 -4.64
CA GLN A 435 -29.20 -24.82 -3.22
C GLN A 435 -29.75 -23.70 -2.35
N LEU A 436 -29.89 -22.48 -2.87
CA LEU A 436 -30.46 -21.34 -2.14
C LEU A 436 -31.99 -21.40 -2.06
N LYS A 437 -32.66 -22.13 -2.97
CA LYS A 437 -34.13 -22.34 -2.90
C LYS A 437 -34.52 -23.28 -1.77
N ASN A 438 -33.63 -24.19 -1.40
CA ASN A 438 -33.86 -25.25 -0.42
C ASN A 438 -32.83 -25.18 0.71
N ARG A 439 -32.60 -23.99 1.26
CA ARG A 439 -31.65 -23.79 2.37
C ARG A 439 -32.08 -24.59 3.59
N LYS A 440 -31.11 -25.28 4.20
CA LYS A 440 -31.33 -26.07 5.42
C LYS A 440 -31.41 -25.12 6.61
N PRO A 441 -32.35 -25.34 7.54
CA PRO A 441 -32.44 -24.56 8.78
C PRO A 441 -31.15 -24.66 9.61
N GLY A 442 -30.70 -23.52 10.15
CA GLY A 442 -29.53 -23.46 11.01
C GLY A 442 -28.18 -23.66 10.30
N VAL A 443 -28.15 -23.65 8.97
CA VAL A 443 -26.93 -23.80 8.17
C VAL A 443 -26.49 -22.44 7.67
N GLU A 444 -25.19 -22.18 7.77
CA GLU A 444 -24.57 -20.96 7.25
C GLU A 444 -24.29 -21.09 5.75
N TYR A 445 -24.78 -20.12 4.99
CA TYR A 445 -24.50 -20.00 3.57
C TYR A 445 -23.76 -18.69 3.30
N ALA A 446 -22.66 -18.76 2.56
CA ALA A 446 -21.95 -17.60 2.09
C ALA A 446 -21.75 -17.64 0.57
N LEU A 447 -21.92 -16.49 -0.08
CA LEU A 447 -21.68 -16.32 -1.50
C LEU A 447 -20.39 -15.49 -1.69
N ARG A 448 -19.32 -16.14 -2.16
CA ARG A 448 -18.07 -15.48 -2.51
C ARG A 448 -18.15 -14.99 -3.95
N ILE A 449 -17.93 -13.71 -4.15
CA ILE A 449 -17.82 -13.08 -5.48
C ILE A 449 -16.34 -12.80 -5.75
N SER A 450 -15.82 -13.27 -6.88
CA SER A 450 -14.40 -13.17 -7.24
C SER A 450 -14.23 -12.46 -8.57
N TYR A 451 -13.24 -11.55 -8.66
CA TYR A 451 -12.89 -10.77 -9.84
C TYR A 451 -11.54 -11.22 -10.37
N LYS A 452 -11.55 -11.92 -11.51
CA LYS A 452 -10.37 -12.57 -12.11
C LYS A 452 -10.00 -11.92 -13.43
N LEU A 453 -8.71 -11.73 -13.69
CA LEU A 453 -8.23 -11.16 -14.95
C LEU A 453 -8.65 -12.01 -16.16
N LYS A 454 -9.27 -11.36 -17.17
CA LYS A 454 -9.63 -12.02 -18.46
C LYS A 454 -8.43 -12.31 -19.36
N LYS A 455 -7.34 -11.55 -19.21
CA LYS A 455 -6.13 -11.63 -20.05
C LYS A 455 -4.88 -11.48 -19.20
N ASP A 456 -3.77 -11.96 -19.73
CA ASP A 456 -2.46 -11.69 -19.15
C ASP A 456 -2.20 -10.20 -19.05
N ARG A 457 -1.63 -9.78 -17.91
CA ARG A 457 -1.03 -8.48 -17.69
C ARG A 457 0.47 -8.66 -17.47
N GLY A 458 1.28 -7.63 -17.65
CA GLY A 458 2.72 -7.72 -17.41
C GLY A 458 3.10 -8.18 -16.00
N TRP A 459 2.18 -8.06 -15.03
CA TRP A 459 2.37 -8.35 -13.61
C TRP A 459 1.58 -9.58 -13.10
N ALA A 460 0.58 -10.09 -13.84
CA ALA A 460 -0.17 -11.30 -13.48
C ALA A 460 -0.77 -12.00 -14.71
N LYS A 461 -1.00 -13.29 -14.59
CA LYS A 461 -1.60 -14.13 -15.64
C LYS A 461 -3.12 -14.03 -15.64
N LYS A 462 -3.73 -14.37 -16.79
CA LYS A 462 -5.18 -14.63 -16.89
C LYS A 462 -5.64 -15.54 -15.77
N GLY A 463 -6.81 -15.24 -15.20
CA GLY A 463 -7.38 -16.00 -14.08
C GLY A 463 -6.87 -15.59 -12.70
N TYR A 464 -5.89 -14.68 -12.62
CA TYR A 464 -5.46 -14.16 -11.33
C TYR A 464 -6.62 -13.41 -10.65
N GLU A 465 -6.96 -13.80 -9.41
CA GLU A 465 -7.98 -13.16 -8.59
C GLU A 465 -7.40 -11.89 -7.97
N LEU A 466 -7.88 -10.73 -8.45
CA LEU A 466 -7.41 -9.44 -7.96
C LEU A 466 -8.24 -8.93 -6.76
N ALA A 467 -9.53 -9.23 -6.75
CA ALA A 467 -10.45 -8.83 -5.69
C ALA A 467 -11.48 -9.93 -5.41
N PHE A 468 -11.99 -9.98 -4.20
CA PHE A 468 -13.12 -10.81 -3.82
C PHE A 468 -13.83 -10.24 -2.58
N ASP A 469 -15.11 -10.55 -2.45
CA ASP A 469 -15.86 -10.35 -1.22
C ASP A 469 -16.70 -11.59 -0.92
N GLN A 470 -16.89 -11.90 0.37
CA GLN A 470 -17.74 -12.99 0.83
C GLN A 470 -18.98 -12.41 1.48
N LEU A 471 -20.13 -12.70 0.89
CA LEU A 471 -21.44 -12.22 1.32
C LEU A 471 -22.10 -13.27 2.21
N GLN A 472 -22.21 -13.00 3.50
CA GLN A 472 -22.94 -13.87 4.41
C GLN A 472 -24.42 -13.75 4.15
N LEU A 473 -25.06 -14.85 3.79
CA LEU A 473 -26.50 -14.88 3.56
C LEU A 473 -27.25 -15.07 4.89
N PRO A 474 -28.44 -14.45 5.07
CA PRO A 474 -29.22 -14.64 6.29
C PRO A 474 -29.51 -16.13 6.55
N VAL A 475 -29.27 -16.60 7.77
CA VAL A 475 -29.63 -17.95 8.19
C VAL A 475 -31.14 -18.11 8.18
N GLN A 476 -31.63 -19.23 7.62
CA GLN A 476 -33.05 -19.54 7.59
C GLN A 476 -33.43 -20.52 8.73
N GLY A 477 -34.59 -20.28 9.32
CA GLY A 477 -35.14 -21.11 10.36
C GLY A 477 -34.40 -21.00 11.71
N ASP A 478 -34.91 -21.69 12.66
CA ASP A 478 -34.29 -21.74 14.00
C ASP A 478 -33.01 -22.56 13.96
N LEU A 479 -32.02 -22.13 14.73
CA LEU A 479 -30.84 -22.94 15.00
C LEU A 479 -31.28 -24.29 15.57
N PRO A 480 -30.64 -25.40 15.17
CA PRO A 480 -30.97 -26.69 15.72
C PRO A 480 -30.85 -26.63 17.24
N VAL A 481 -31.99 -26.84 17.93
CA VAL A 481 -31.98 -26.85 19.37
C VAL A 481 -31.20 -28.10 19.81
N PHE A 482 -30.11 -27.85 20.53
CA PHE A 482 -29.37 -28.93 21.13
C PHE A 482 -30.29 -29.65 22.12
N LYS A 483 -30.72 -30.85 21.76
CA LYS A 483 -31.42 -31.75 22.71
C LYS A 483 -30.37 -32.45 23.54
N ALA A 484 -30.25 -32.03 24.78
CA ALA A 484 -29.38 -32.74 25.72
C ALA A 484 -29.72 -34.24 25.69
N PRO A 485 -28.74 -35.13 25.57
CA PRO A 485 -28.98 -36.55 25.65
C PRO A 485 -29.69 -36.89 26.97
N ALA A 486 -30.74 -37.69 26.91
CA ALA A 486 -31.41 -38.15 28.10
C ALA A 486 -30.45 -39.09 28.85
N GLY A 487 -29.93 -38.64 29.97
CA GLY A 487 -29.04 -39.40 30.84
C GLY A 487 -29.23 -39.02 32.30
N LYS A 488 -29.02 -39.97 33.18
CA LYS A 488 -28.99 -39.69 34.63
C LYS A 488 -27.60 -39.17 34.99
N VAL A 489 -27.55 -38.02 35.62
CA VAL A 489 -26.34 -37.49 36.25
C VAL A 489 -26.54 -37.46 37.76
N SER A 490 -25.47 -37.66 38.49
CA SER A 490 -25.45 -37.55 39.96
C SER A 490 -24.53 -36.40 40.35
N LEU A 491 -24.94 -35.67 41.36
CA LEU A 491 -24.13 -34.64 42.00
C LEU A 491 -23.55 -35.22 43.29
N SER A 492 -22.26 -35.03 43.53
CA SER A 492 -21.62 -35.45 44.79
C SER A 492 -22.21 -34.70 45.99
N THR A 493 -22.05 -35.26 47.18
CA THR A 493 -22.59 -34.70 48.44
C THR A 493 -22.02 -33.30 48.72
N ASP A 494 -20.77 -33.07 48.38
CA ASP A 494 -20.08 -31.76 48.47
C ASP A 494 -20.45 -30.79 47.35
N LYS A 495 -21.26 -31.24 46.38
CA LYS A 495 -21.72 -30.48 45.21
C LYS A 495 -20.63 -30.01 44.23
N HIS A 496 -19.44 -30.60 44.30
CA HIS A 496 -18.31 -30.20 43.44
C HIS A 496 -18.05 -31.16 42.28
N THR A 497 -18.70 -32.35 42.27
CA THR A 497 -18.51 -33.32 41.18
C THR A 497 -19.86 -33.74 40.58
N VAL A 498 -19.97 -33.61 39.27
CA VAL A 498 -21.09 -34.13 38.48
C VAL A 498 -20.61 -35.37 37.76
N SER A 499 -21.30 -36.50 37.94
CA SER A 499 -20.95 -37.76 37.27
C SER A 499 -22.12 -38.27 36.43
N GLY A 500 -21.80 -38.71 35.21
CA GLY A 500 -22.69 -39.43 34.31
C GLY A 500 -22.24 -40.89 34.15
N LYS A 501 -22.82 -41.62 33.19
CA LYS A 501 -22.48 -43.02 32.94
C LYS A 501 -20.98 -43.19 32.58
N ASP A 502 -20.47 -42.35 31.71
CA ASP A 502 -19.13 -42.50 31.12
C ASP A 502 -18.25 -41.26 31.34
N PHE A 503 -18.68 -40.31 32.18
CA PHE A 503 -17.95 -39.08 32.46
C PHE A 503 -18.10 -38.59 33.89
N SER A 504 -17.13 -37.81 34.35
CA SER A 504 -17.26 -36.96 35.53
C SER A 504 -16.65 -35.59 35.29
N VAL A 505 -17.26 -34.55 35.86
CA VAL A 505 -16.82 -33.18 35.84
C VAL A 505 -16.61 -32.72 37.25
N GLN A 506 -15.41 -32.31 37.60
CA GLN A 506 -15.05 -31.87 38.95
C GLN A 506 -14.71 -30.38 38.93
N PHE A 507 -15.30 -29.66 39.86
CA PHE A 507 -15.02 -28.25 40.10
C PHE A 507 -14.18 -28.09 41.37
N ASP A 508 -13.28 -27.12 41.37
CA ASP A 508 -12.52 -26.74 42.55
C ASP A 508 -13.45 -26.04 43.56
N ALA A 509 -13.39 -26.46 44.81
CA ALA A 509 -14.28 -25.97 45.86
C ALA A 509 -14.01 -24.52 46.28
N ALA A 510 -12.77 -24.05 46.11
CA ALA A 510 -12.35 -22.72 46.54
C ALA A 510 -12.49 -21.69 45.40
N THR A 511 -12.16 -22.09 44.17
CA THR A 511 -12.12 -21.16 43.00
C THR A 511 -13.36 -21.27 42.10
N GLY A 512 -14.10 -22.41 42.17
CA GLY A 512 -15.19 -22.70 41.24
C GLY A 512 -14.72 -23.09 39.83
N GLU A 513 -13.43 -23.20 39.60
CA GLU A 513 -12.85 -23.55 38.32
C GLU A 513 -13.11 -25.02 37.96
N LEU A 514 -13.15 -25.33 36.67
CA LEU A 514 -13.27 -26.70 36.19
C LEU A 514 -11.93 -27.44 36.43
N ALA A 515 -11.87 -28.20 37.53
CA ALA A 515 -10.63 -28.84 37.95
C ALA A 515 -10.28 -30.06 37.10
N GLN A 516 -11.28 -30.89 36.74
CA GLN A 516 -11.04 -32.07 35.90
C GLN A 516 -12.29 -32.46 35.12
N PHE A 517 -12.08 -32.92 33.90
CA PHE A 517 -13.09 -33.61 33.11
C PHE A 517 -12.54 -35.00 32.74
N THR A 518 -13.25 -36.04 33.17
CA THR A 518 -12.86 -37.43 32.94
C THR A 518 -13.88 -38.10 32.03
N VAL A 519 -13.43 -38.78 30.98
CA VAL A 519 -14.28 -39.54 30.07
C VAL A 519 -13.78 -40.99 29.99
N ASN A 520 -14.66 -41.95 30.18
CA ASN A 520 -14.31 -43.37 30.20
C ASN A 520 -13.10 -43.67 31.13
N GLY A 521 -13.07 -43.03 32.30
CA GLY A 521 -12.00 -43.16 33.28
C GLY A 521 -10.67 -42.45 32.92
N LYS A 522 -10.59 -41.77 31.79
CA LYS A 522 -9.39 -41.04 31.38
C LYS A 522 -9.55 -39.55 31.69
N PRO A 523 -8.67 -38.95 32.51
CA PRO A 523 -8.66 -37.52 32.73
C PRO A 523 -8.24 -36.79 31.45
N LEU A 524 -8.93 -35.68 31.10
CA LEU A 524 -8.66 -34.88 29.93
C LEU A 524 -7.76 -33.68 30.23
N PHE A 525 -7.73 -33.21 31.48
CA PHE A 525 -6.93 -32.06 31.86
C PHE A 525 -5.67 -32.49 32.62
N LYS A 526 -4.54 -31.89 32.29
CA LYS A 526 -3.29 -32.03 33.08
C LYS A 526 -3.28 -31.08 34.28
N THR A 527 -3.94 -29.93 34.12
CA THR A 527 -4.11 -28.89 35.14
C THR A 527 -5.53 -28.37 35.08
N PRO A 528 -6.10 -27.82 36.16
CA PRO A 528 -7.40 -27.17 36.15
C PRO A 528 -7.51 -26.13 35.04
N MET A 529 -8.71 -25.94 34.50
CA MET A 529 -8.98 -24.82 33.60
C MET A 529 -9.10 -23.56 34.43
N ALA A 530 -8.27 -22.56 34.11
CA ALA A 530 -8.35 -21.22 34.69
C ALA A 530 -8.74 -20.21 33.63
N VAL A 531 -9.43 -19.16 34.02
CA VAL A 531 -9.67 -18.02 33.15
C VAL A 531 -8.34 -17.38 32.84
N ASN A 532 -7.99 -17.32 31.58
CA ASN A 532 -6.77 -16.71 31.13
C ASN A 532 -7.09 -15.62 30.09
N ALA A 533 -6.82 -14.36 30.46
CA ALA A 533 -6.98 -13.22 29.60
C ALA A 533 -5.63 -12.80 28.92
N LEU A 534 -4.56 -13.57 29.16
CA LEU A 534 -3.24 -13.28 28.63
C LEU A 534 -3.06 -13.93 27.25
N ARG A 535 -2.50 -13.17 26.33
CA ARG A 535 -2.00 -13.65 25.05
C ARG A 535 -0.55 -13.18 24.83
N ALA A 536 0.14 -13.81 23.89
CA ALA A 536 1.42 -13.24 23.43
C ALA A 536 1.19 -11.82 22.91
N ALA A 537 2.06 -10.90 23.29
CA ALA A 537 2.04 -9.54 22.76
C ALA A 537 2.38 -9.56 21.27
N SER A 538 1.76 -8.69 20.48
CA SER A 538 2.30 -8.36 19.16
C SER A 538 3.61 -7.56 19.32
N SER A 539 4.42 -7.53 18.27
CA SER A 539 5.73 -6.88 18.33
C SER A 539 5.65 -5.37 18.58
N ASN A 540 4.51 -4.74 18.32
CA ASN A 540 4.25 -3.33 18.62
C ASN A 540 3.75 -3.07 20.06
N GLU A 541 3.50 -4.10 20.86
CA GLU A 541 2.82 -3.96 22.17
C GLU A 541 3.68 -4.21 23.44
N PRO A 542 5.00 -4.45 23.40
CA PRO A 542 5.73 -4.96 24.56
C PRO A 542 5.58 -4.08 25.80
N GLY A 543 5.56 -2.77 25.65
CA GLY A 543 5.36 -1.82 26.76
C GLY A 543 3.91 -1.73 27.26
N VAL A 544 2.94 -1.88 26.37
CA VAL A 544 1.50 -1.85 26.67
C VAL A 544 1.09 -3.11 27.41
N MET A 545 1.52 -4.28 26.90
CA MET A 545 1.25 -5.57 27.54
C MET A 545 1.87 -5.69 28.92
N ALA A 546 3.12 -5.22 29.10
CA ALA A 546 3.75 -5.21 30.42
C ALA A 546 2.96 -4.40 31.44
N LYS A 547 2.43 -3.23 31.05
CA LYS A 547 1.57 -2.40 31.91
C LYS A 547 0.22 -3.07 32.17
N SER A 548 -0.41 -3.65 31.16
CA SER A 548 -1.70 -4.35 31.28
C SER A 548 -1.57 -5.60 32.14
N MET A 549 -0.48 -6.38 31.98
CA MET A 549 -0.20 -7.54 32.83
C MET A 549 0.04 -7.14 34.27
N ALA A 550 0.79 -6.06 34.52
CA ALA A 550 0.97 -5.53 35.86
C ALA A 550 -0.36 -5.10 36.48
N CYS A 551 -1.24 -4.46 35.71
CA CYS A 551 -2.58 -4.07 36.15
C CYS A 551 -3.46 -5.29 36.47
N LEU A 552 -3.48 -6.30 35.60
CA LEU A 552 -4.25 -7.54 35.79
C LEU A 552 -3.73 -8.36 36.98
N LEU A 553 -2.40 -8.43 37.16
CA LEU A 553 -1.79 -9.08 38.33
C LEU A 553 -2.09 -8.34 39.65
N TYR A 554 -2.26 -7.02 39.57
CA TYR A 554 -2.53 -6.15 40.74
C TYR A 554 -4.03 -6.12 41.10
N THR A 555 -4.93 -6.30 40.14
CA THR A 555 -6.38 -6.20 40.31
C THR A 555 -7.07 -7.59 40.42
N SER A 556 -6.42 -8.66 40.02
CA SER A 556 -6.92 -10.01 40.24
C SER A 556 -6.60 -10.42 41.69
N PRO A 557 -7.59 -10.77 42.52
CA PRO A 557 -7.32 -11.25 43.86
C PRO A 557 -6.45 -12.51 43.74
N SER A 558 -5.20 -12.39 44.16
CA SER A 558 -4.31 -13.53 44.26
C SER A 558 -4.86 -14.49 45.32
N PRO A 559 -4.84 -15.80 45.10
CA PRO A 559 -5.13 -16.76 46.16
C PRO A 559 -4.25 -16.62 47.40
N ARG A 560 -3.23 -15.73 47.35
CA ARG A 560 -2.37 -15.40 48.50
C ARG A 560 -2.88 -14.22 49.32
N ASP A 561 -3.85 -13.48 48.80
CA ASP A 561 -4.43 -12.29 49.47
C ASP A 561 -5.84 -12.58 50.01
N ALA A 562 -6.29 -13.84 49.98
CA ALA A 562 -7.53 -14.33 50.56
C ALA A 562 -7.27 -15.04 51.89
#